data_24424368f742f7fa3716bbebbca9ccc6
#
_entry.id   24424368f742f7fa3716bbebbca9ccc6
#
_cell.length_a   1.000
_cell.length_b   1.000
_cell.length_c   1.000
_cell.angle_alpha   90.00
_cell.angle_beta   90.00
_cell.angle_gamma   90.00
#
_symmetry.space_group_name_H-M   'P 1'
#
loop_
_entity.id
_entity.type
_entity.pdbx_description
1 polymer ?
#
loop_
_entity_poly.entity_id
_entity_poly.type
_entity_poly.pdbx_seq_one_letter_code
_entity_poly.pdbx_strand_id
1 'polypeptide(L)'
;IDYRTCMQKAFRRYPIELAACSDLRDKEKERQFFEDCKLHFDHIRETVNDTFHAAGYELDKTDAVLEPSYICEALGLQGRLDYMQRDMSSFIEMKSGKADEYAIRGKVEPKENNKVQMLLYQAVLQYSMGMDHRKVKAYLLYTRYPLLYPSRPSWAMVRRVIDLRNRIVADEYGVQLRNSLEYTAQKLEEIKASVLNERGLSGRFWETYLRPSIDNFQEKLKSLSTLEKSYFYA
;
A
#
# COMPACT_ATOMS: atom_id res chain seq x y z
N ILE A 1 11.69 11.12 22.52
CA ILE A 1 12.72 11.35 21.48
C ILE A 1 12.33 12.63 20.74
N ASP A 2 13.26 13.56 20.57
CA ASP A 2 13.05 14.78 19.81
C ASP A 2 13.33 14.57 18.31
N TYR A 3 12.83 15.51 17.48
CA TYR A 3 12.97 15.48 16.03
C TYR A 3 14.44 15.38 15.58
N ARG A 4 15.32 16.17 16.18
CA ARG A 4 16.75 16.21 15.80
C ARG A 4 17.42 14.86 16.01
N THR A 5 17.16 14.21 17.12
CA THR A 5 17.67 12.87 17.43
C THR A 5 17.13 11.82 16.44
N CYS A 6 15.85 11.89 16.06
CA CYS A 6 15.27 11.02 15.05
C CYS A 6 15.97 11.17 13.70
N MET A 7 16.15 12.42 13.23
CA MET A 7 16.79 12.69 11.94
C MET A 7 18.25 12.26 11.91
N GLN A 8 18.99 12.51 12.98
CA GLN A 8 20.39 12.06 13.08
C GLN A 8 20.52 10.53 13.00
N LYS A 9 19.60 9.79 13.64
CA LYS A 9 19.59 8.32 13.56
C LYS A 9 19.24 7.85 12.14
N ALA A 10 18.26 8.46 11.49
CA ALA A 10 17.85 8.13 10.12
C ALA A 10 19.00 8.37 9.13
N PHE A 11 19.69 9.52 9.22
CA PHE A 11 20.80 9.82 8.33
C PHE A 11 21.99 8.87 8.51
N ARG A 12 22.25 8.43 9.73
CA ARG A 12 23.29 7.42 9.98
C ARG A 12 22.91 6.03 9.45
N ARG A 13 21.62 5.74 9.38
CA ARG A 13 21.12 4.43 8.92
C ARG A 13 21.05 4.33 7.40
N TYR A 14 20.77 5.44 6.71
CA TYR A 14 20.51 5.48 5.26
C TYR A 14 21.39 6.49 4.50
N PRO A 15 22.72 6.51 4.73
CA PRO A 15 23.58 7.53 4.14
C PRO A 15 23.70 7.38 2.62
N ILE A 16 23.69 6.14 2.12
CA ILE A 16 23.85 5.86 0.68
C ILE A 16 22.58 6.23 -0.07
N GLU A 17 21.42 5.87 0.44
CA GLU A 17 20.12 6.18 -0.16
C GLU A 17 19.90 7.69 -0.23
N LEU A 18 20.24 8.40 0.83
CA LEU A 18 20.14 9.86 0.85
C LEU A 18 21.11 10.51 -0.12
N ALA A 19 22.36 10.04 -0.21
CA ALA A 19 23.35 10.57 -1.14
C ALA A 19 22.99 10.26 -2.62
N ALA A 20 22.35 9.13 -2.87
CA ALA A 20 21.91 8.73 -4.21
C ALA A 20 20.63 9.45 -4.68
N CYS A 21 19.88 10.06 -3.77
CA CYS A 21 18.65 10.77 -4.09
C CYS A 21 18.96 12.06 -4.88
N SER A 22 18.64 12.05 -6.18
CA SER A 22 18.91 13.19 -7.08
C SER A 22 18.15 14.46 -6.68
N ASP A 23 16.96 14.31 -6.07
CA ASP A 23 16.14 15.45 -5.65
C ASP A 23 16.79 16.25 -4.50
N LEU A 24 17.58 15.59 -3.65
CA LEU A 24 18.29 16.27 -2.56
C LEU A 24 19.50 17.11 -3.02
N ARG A 25 19.85 17.07 -4.32
CA ARG A 25 20.86 17.96 -4.91
C ARG A 25 20.31 19.34 -5.24
N ASP A 26 19.00 19.47 -5.37
CA ASP A 26 18.30 20.74 -5.52
C ASP A 26 18.00 21.33 -4.13
N LYS A 27 18.50 22.54 -3.86
CA LYS A 27 18.38 23.19 -2.53
C LYS A 27 16.92 23.42 -2.10
N GLU A 28 16.04 23.69 -3.05
CA GLU A 28 14.63 23.93 -2.75
C GLU A 28 13.94 22.60 -2.37
N LYS A 29 14.21 21.53 -3.11
CA LYS A 29 13.70 20.19 -2.81
C LYS A 29 14.29 19.64 -1.51
N GLU A 30 15.57 19.89 -1.24
CA GLU A 30 16.22 19.55 0.03
C GLU A 30 15.51 20.24 1.20
N ARG A 31 15.26 21.54 1.10
CA ARG A 31 14.52 22.31 2.11
C ARG A 31 13.12 21.71 2.33
N GLN A 32 12.38 21.48 1.26
CA GLN A 32 11.05 20.88 1.30
C GLN A 32 11.06 19.49 1.96
N PHE A 33 12.07 18.68 1.66
CA PHE A 33 12.24 17.37 2.29
C PHE A 33 12.36 17.48 3.82
N PHE A 34 13.17 18.42 4.34
CA PHE A 34 13.30 18.62 5.78
C PHE A 34 12.03 19.17 6.43
N GLU A 35 11.32 20.07 5.75
CA GLU A 35 10.02 20.58 6.19
C GLU A 35 8.98 19.45 6.26
N ASP A 36 8.90 18.60 5.23
CA ASP A 36 8.02 17.44 5.21
C ASP A 36 8.38 16.44 6.31
N CYS A 37 9.66 16.13 6.53
CA CYS A 37 10.09 15.27 7.63
C CYS A 37 9.66 15.83 9.00
N LYS A 38 9.77 17.14 9.18
CA LYS A 38 9.32 17.80 10.43
C LYS A 38 7.82 17.71 10.61
N LEU A 39 7.06 17.95 9.55
CA LEU A 39 5.62 17.84 9.54
C LEU A 39 5.17 16.42 9.93
N HIS A 40 5.72 15.41 9.28
CA HIS A 40 5.41 14.00 9.58
C HIS A 40 5.73 13.64 11.03
N PHE A 41 6.90 14.08 11.53
CA PHE A 41 7.28 13.84 12.92
C PHE A 41 6.29 14.46 13.90
N ASP A 42 5.88 15.71 13.67
CA ASP A 42 4.96 16.42 14.56
C ASP A 42 3.57 15.76 14.56
N HIS A 43 3.06 15.36 13.39
CA HIS A 43 1.77 14.67 13.29
C HIS A 43 1.80 13.28 13.95
N ILE A 44 2.87 12.50 13.79
CA ILE A 44 3.03 11.23 14.50
C ILE A 44 3.05 11.47 16.01
N ARG A 45 3.79 12.48 16.47
CA ARG A 45 3.87 12.83 17.89
C ARG A 45 2.53 13.25 18.47
N GLU A 46 1.78 14.08 17.77
CA GLU A 46 0.42 14.50 18.13
C GLU A 46 -0.51 13.28 18.20
N THR A 47 -0.51 12.44 17.17
CA THR A 47 -1.34 11.23 17.14
C THR A 47 -1.03 10.31 18.34
N VAL A 48 0.23 10.07 18.63
CA VAL A 48 0.66 9.18 19.73
C VAL A 48 0.38 9.75 21.10
N ASN A 49 0.50 11.08 21.27
CA ASN A 49 0.30 11.70 22.58
C ASN A 49 -1.16 12.04 22.87
N ASP A 50 -1.94 12.40 21.86
CA ASP A 50 -3.29 12.92 22.03
C ASP A 50 -4.35 11.93 21.52
N THR A 51 -4.26 11.49 20.25
CA THR A 51 -5.27 10.62 19.63
C THR A 51 -5.30 9.22 20.26
N PHE A 52 -4.17 8.64 20.65
CA PHE A 52 -4.12 7.32 21.28
C PHE A 52 -4.93 7.25 22.56
N HIS A 53 -5.01 8.35 23.29
CA HIS A 53 -5.75 8.45 24.56
C HIS A 53 -7.20 8.95 24.38
N ALA A 54 -7.58 9.31 23.15
CA ALA A 54 -8.93 9.76 22.89
C ALA A 54 -9.94 8.61 22.97
N ALA A 55 -11.16 8.94 23.38
CA ALA A 55 -12.24 7.95 23.53
C ALA A 55 -12.45 7.15 22.22
N GLY A 56 -12.47 5.83 22.33
CA GLY A 56 -12.70 4.89 21.23
C GLY A 56 -11.46 4.35 20.55
N TYR A 57 -10.25 4.92 20.79
CA TYR A 57 -9.01 4.36 20.25
C TYR A 57 -8.37 3.33 21.19
N GLU A 58 -8.21 3.66 22.48
CA GLU A 58 -7.69 2.75 23.52
C GLU A 58 -6.33 2.12 23.12
N LEU A 59 -5.40 2.95 22.67
CA LEU A 59 -4.07 2.54 22.23
C LEU A 59 -3.03 2.91 23.28
N ASP A 60 -2.16 1.97 23.62
CA ASP A 60 -1.04 2.20 24.56
C ASP A 60 0.31 2.12 23.83
N LYS A 61 0.97 3.28 23.74
CA LYS A 61 2.30 3.38 23.12
C LYS A 61 3.39 2.63 23.89
N THR A 62 3.15 2.31 25.16
CA THR A 62 4.14 1.61 26.00
C THR A 62 4.01 0.10 25.92
N ASP A 63 2.83 -0.40 25.53
CA ASP A 63 2.56 -1.84 25.36
C ASP A 63 2.34 -2.19 23.87
N ALA A 64 3.35 -1.91 23.06
CA ALA A 64 3.30 -2.12 21.63
C ALA A 64 4.55 -2.84 21.11
N VAL A 65 4.39 -3.49 19.96
CA VAL A 65 5.47 -4.04 19.14
C VAL A 65 5.54 -3.21 17.85
N LEU A 66 6.71 -2.70 17.53
CA LEU A 66 6.95 -1.95 16.30
C LEU A 66 7.50 -2.89 15.22
N GLU A 67 7.03 -2.70 14.01
CA GLU A 67 7.42 -3.45 12.83
C GLU A 67 7.35 -5.00 13.00
N PRO A 68 6.30 -5.58 13.63
CA PRO A 68 6.18 -7.02 13.72
C PRO A 68 5.98 -7.63 12.32
N SER A 69 6.71 -8.70 12.03
CA SER A 69 6.60 -9.43 10.77
C SER A 69 5.76 -10.69 10.96
N TYR A 70 4.93 -10.96 9.98
CA TYR A 70 4.02 -12.12 9.97
C TYR A 70 4.19 -12.93 8.68
N ILE A 71 4.04 -14.22 8.83
CA ILE A 71 3.95 -15.18 7.71
C ILE A 71 2.64 -15.93 7.88
N CYS A 72 1.85 -15.96 6.81
CA CYS A 72 0.60 -16.70 6.75
C CYS A 72 0.71 -17.78 5.67
N GLU A 73 1.05 -18.99 6.04
CA GLU A 73 1.20 -20.12 5.12
C GLU A 73 -0.11 -20.44 4.41
N ALA A 74 -1.25 -20.40 5.13
CA ALA A 74 -2.57 -20.68 4.58
C ALA A 74 -2.95 -19.76 3.41
N LEU A 75 -2.46 -18.53 3.41
CA LEU A 75 -2.69 -17.57 2.33
C LEU A 75 -1.45 -17.36 1.44
N GLY A 76 -0.30 -17.94 1.78
CA GLY A 76 0.97 -17.67 1.09
C GLY A 76 1.31 -16.19 1.11
N LEU A 77 1.05 -15.51 2.21
CA LEU A 77 1.30 -14.09 2.39
C LEU A 77 2.29 -13.86 3.52
N GLN A 78 3.14 -12.87 3.32
CA GLN A 78 3.96 -12.31 4.36
C GLN A 78 3.76 -10.81 4.42
N GLY A 79 3.95 -10.22 5.60
CA GLY A 79 3.80 -8.79 5.77
C GLY A 79 4.47 -8.30 7.04
N ARG A 80 4.66 -6.99 7.11
CA ARG A 80 5.16 -6.30 8.27
C ARG A 80 4.22 -5.14 8.57
N LEU A 81 3.68 -5.12 9.77
CA LEU A 81 2.88 -4.01 10.29
C LEU A 81 3.80 -2.93 10.85
N ASP A 82 3.37 -1.69 10.85
CA ASP A 82 4.15 -0.60 11.45
C ASP A 82 4.03 -0.59 12.98
N TYR A 83 2.83 -0.88 13.49
CA TYR A 83 2.54 -0.88 14.91
C TYR A 83 1.49 -1.94 15.27
N MET A 84 1.69 -2.66 16.35
CA MET A 84 0.75 -3.65 16.89
C MET A 84 0.73 -3.55 18.41
N GLN A 85 -0.47 -3.48 19.02
CA GLN A 85 -0.59 -3.69 20.47
C GLN A 85 -0.11 -5.09 20.83
N ARG A 86 0.56 -5.24 21.97
CA ARG A 86 1.13 -6.53 22.38
C ARG A 86 0.08 -7.62 22.56
N ASP A 87 -1.12 -7.25 23.01
CA ASP A 87 -2.27 -8.15 23.13
C ASP A 87 -2.96 -8.44 21.78
N MET A 88 -2.43 -7.88 20.68
CA MET A 88 -2.96 -7.98 19.31
C MET A 88 -4.40 -7.45 19.15
N SER A 89 -4.89 -6.66 20.10
CA SER A 89 -6.24 -6.06 20.03
C SER A 89 -6.38 -5.00 18.94
N SER A 90 -5.25 -4.39 18.56
CA SER A 90 -5.25 -3.34 17.53
C SER A 90 -3.91 -3.20 16.83
N PHE A 91 -3.95 -2.72 15.59
CA PHE A 91 -2.76 -2.37 14.82
C PHE A 91 -2.93 -1.10 13.99
N ILE A 92 -1.82 -0.49 13.63
CA ILE A 92 -1.77 0.70 12.79
C ILE A 92 -0.82 0.44 11.64
N GLU A 93 -1.26 0.81 10.45
CA GLU A 93 -0.43 0.93 9.24
C GLU A 93 -0.21 2.40 8.95
N MET A 94 1.03 2.82 8.73
CA MET A 94 1.39 4.21 8.46
C MET A 94 1.64 4.46 6.98
N LYS A 95 1.23 5.64 6.52
CA LYS A 95 1.46 6.10 5.15
C LYS A 95 1.98 7.53 5.15
N SER A 96 3.13 7.76 4.53
CA SER A 96 3.71 9.10 4.35
C SER A 96 3.09 9.88 3.19
N GLY A 97 2.38 9.21 2.29
CA GLY A 97 1.72 9.82 1.14
C GLY A 97 0.44 10.57 1.48
N LYS A 98 -0.17 11.15 0.45
CA LYS A 98 -1.50 11.79 0.57
C LYS A 98 -2.60 10.72 0.52
N ALA A 99 -3.66 10.95 1.29
CA ALA A 99 -4.93 10.27 1.11
C ALA A 99 -5.69 10.86 -0.10
N ASP A 100 -6.87 10.31 -0.42
CA ASP A 100 -7.72 10.87 -1.47
C ASP A 100 -8.47 12.10 -0.93
N GLU A 101 -8.30 13.23 -1.60
CA GLU A 101 -8.96 14.50 -1.24
C GLU A 101 -10.13 14.74 -2.19
N TYR A 102 -11.34 14.75 -1.66
CA TYR A 102 -12.54 15.05 -2.44
C TYR A 102 -12.88 16.53 -2.34
N ALA A 103 -12.65 17.29 -3.42
CA ALA A 103 -12.82 18.72 -3.51
C ALA A 103 -14.25 19.21 -3.13
N ILE A 104 -15.28 18.39 -3.31
CA ILE A 104 -16.69 18.74 -3.09
C ILE A 104 -17.06 18.81 -1.60
N ARG A 105 -16.29 18.18 -0.70
CA ARG A 105 -16.63 18.10 0.74
C ARG A 105 -15.49 18.41 1.70
N GLY A 106 -14.30 18.73 1.20
CA GLY A 106 -13.10 18.85 2.03
C GLY A 106 -12.79 17.59 2.84
N LYS A 107 -13.35 16.43 2.42
CA LYS A 107 -13.21 15.17 3.12
C LYS A 107 -11.99 14.44 2.59
N VAL A 108 -11.12 14.06 3.51
CA VAL A 108 -9.96 13.23 3.23
C VAL A 108 -10.33 11.78 3.54
N GLU A 109 -10.15 10.87 2.56
CA GLU A 109 -10.46 9.45 2.72
C GLU A 109 -9.23 8.59 2.40
N PRO A 110 -9.08 7.44 3.10
CA PRO A 110 -8.04 6.48 2.78
C PRO A 110 -8.14 5.96 1.35
N LYS A 111 -7.00 5.87 0.67
CA LYS A 111 -6.90 5.26 -0.67
C LYS A 111 -7.35 3.82 -0.65
N GLU A 112 -7.99 3.38 -1.73
CA GLU A 112 -8.55 2.03 -1.83
C GLU A 112 -7.49 0.94 -1.69
N ASN A 113 -6.31 1.11 -2.29
CA ASN A 113 -5.20 0.17 -2.14
C ASN A 113 -4.72 0.03 -0.68
N ASN A 114 -4.74 1.11 0.10
CA ASN A 114 -4.38 1.07 1.51
C ASN A 114 -5.48 0.37 2.35
N LYS A 115 -6.75 0.54 1.99
CA LYS A 115 -7.85 -0.23 2.60
C LYS A 115 -7.71 -1.73 2.31
N VAL A 116 -7.35 -2.09 1.07
CA VAL A 116 -7.09 -3.49 0.70
C VAL A 116 -5.95 -4.08 1.52
N GLN A 117 -4.86 -3.34 1.72
CA GLN A 117 -3.75 -3.78 2.56
C GLN A 117 -4.20 -4.07 4.01
N MET A 118 -5.05 -3.22 4.58
CA MET A 118 -5.62 -3.45 5.91
C MET A 118 -6.44 -4.74 5.98
N LEU A 119 -7.25 -5.01 4.94
CA LEU A 119 -8.04 -6.25 4.86
C LEU A 119 -7.15 -7.49 4.77
N LEU A 120 -6.02 -7.41 4.04
CA LEU A 120 -5.04 -8.49 3.98
C LEU A 120 -4.38 -8.74 5.34
N TYR A 121 -4.00 -7.71 6.07
CA TYR A 121 -3.46 -7.87 7.43
C TYR A 121 -4.47 -8.52 8.37
N GLN A 122 -5.73 -8.12 8.31
CA GLN A 122 -6.78 -8.75 9.11
C GLN A 122 -7.00 -10.22 8.72
N ALA A 123 -6.92 -10.56 7.43
CA ALA A 123 -6.94 -11.93 6.97
C ALA A 123 -5.73 -12.72 7.50
N VAL A 124 -4.52 -12.17 7.41
CA VAL A 124 -3.31 -12.79 7.94
C VAL A 124 -3.45 -13.09 9.44
N LEU A 125 -3.89 -12.13 10.24
CA LEU A 125 -4.10 -12.33 11.68
C LEU A 125 -5.15 -13.40 11.97
N GLN A 126 -6.22 -13.44 11.20
CA GLN A 126 -7.26 -14.46 11.36
C GLN A 126 -6.75 -15.86 11.01
N TYR A 127 -6.09 -16.03 9.88
CA TYR A 127 -5.66 -17.34 9.38
C TYR A 127 -4.38 -17.86 10.05
N SER A 128 -3.48 -16.98 10.49
CA SER A 128 -2.24 -17.40 11.18
C SER A 128 -2.42 -17.55 12.68
N MET A 129 -3.28 -16.75 13.31
CA MET A 129 -3.38 -16.65 14.76
C MET A 129 -4.78 -16.98 15.30
N GLY A 130 -5.72 -17.32 14.42
CA GLY A 130 -7.11 -17.62 14.83
C GLY A 130 -7.86 -16.41 15.38
N MET A 131 -7.39 -15.20 15.16
CA MET A 131 -8.01 -13.99 15.69
C MET A 131 -9.27 -13.63 14.90
N ASP A 132 -10.36 -13.37 15.60
CA ASP A 132 -11.57 -12.86 14.97
C ASP A 132 -11.33 -11.41 14.46
N HIS A 133 -11.39 -11.23 13.15
CA HIS A 133 -11.21 -9.92 12.51
C HIS A 133 -12.13 -8.82 13.06
N ARG A 134 -13.28 -9.17 13.66
CA ARG A 134 -14.20 -8.24 14.31
C ARG A 134 -13.70 -7.71 15.65
N LYS A 135 -12.78 -8.43 16.27
CA LYS A 135 -12.19 -8.07 17.57
C LYS A 135 -10.89 -7.28 17.44
N VAL A 136 -10.27 -7.31 16.27
CA VAL A 136 -9.03 -6.57 16.00
C VAL A 136 -9.36 -5.20 15.40
N LYS A 137 -9.04 -4.15 16.13
CA LYS A 137 -9.16 -2.78 15.67
C LYS A 137 -8.00 -2.46 14.72
N ALA A 138 -8.30 -1.99 13.55
CA ALA A 138 -7.29 -1.67 12.54
C ALA A 138 -7.38 -0.20 12.14
N TYR A 139 -6.25 0.47 12.05
CA TYR A 139 -6.17 1.89 11.77
C TYR A 139 -5.16 2.20 10.67
N LEU A 140 -5.49 3.18 9.82
CA LEU A 140 -4.57 3.82 8.89
C LEU A 140 -4.19 5.20 9.41
N LEU A 141 -2.89 5.45 9.57
CA LEU A 141 -2.33 6.75 9.89
C LEU A 141 -1.66 7.34 8.66
N TYR A 142 -2.26 8.40 8.12
CA TYR A 142 -1.56 9.22 7.13
C TYR A 142 -0.77 10.30 7.87
N THR A 143 0.56 10.16 7.88
CA THR A 143 1.41 11.06 8.65
C THR A 143 1.47 12.50 8.10
N ARG A 144 0.93 12.71 6.90
CA ARG A 144 0.71 14.05 6.35
C ARG A 144 -0.45 14.80 7.04
N TYR A 145 -1.30 14.08 7.77
CA TYR A 145 -2.42 14.60 8.55
C TYR A 145 -2.40 13.94 9.93
N PRO A 146 -2.72 14.64 11.04
CA PRO A 146 -2.79 14.00 12.35
C PRO A 146 -4.11 13.22 12.52
N LEU A 147 -4.43 12.36 11.55
CA LEU A 147 -5.69 11.65 11.45
C LEU A 147 -5.48 10.14 11.43
N LEU A 148 -6.12 9.47 12.36
CA LEU A 148 -6.14 8.03 12.48
C LEU A 148 -7.49 7.49 11.99
N TYR A 149 -7.49 6.81 10.85
CA TYR A 149 -8.69 6.30 10.21
C TYR A 149 -8.99 4.87 10.66
N PRO A 150 -10.12 4.61 11.32
CA PRO A 150 -10.52 3.26 11.67
C PRO A 150 -10.94 2.47 10.43
N SER A 151 -10.42 1.27 10.30
CA SER A 151 -10.91 0.30 9.34
C SER A 151 -12.06 -0.49 9.96
N ARG A 152 -13.17 -0.61 9.22
CA ARG A 152 -14.34 -1.39 9.63
C ARG A 152 -14.62 -2.48 8.58
N PRO A 153 -13.81 -3.54 8.56
CA PRO A 153 -13.98 -4.58 7.57
C PRO A 153 -15.23 -5.40 7.85
N SER A 154 -15.86 -5.86 6.78
CA SER A 154 -16.79 -6.98 6.85
C SER A 154 -16.10 -8.24 6.34
N TRP A 155 -16.58 -9.41 6.77
CA TRP A 155 -16.07 -10.68 6.25
C TRP A 155 -16.18 -10.78 4.73
N ALA A 156 -17.24 -10.21 4.16
CA ALA A 156 -17.41 -10.15 2.71
C ALA A 156 -16.30 -9.38 1.99
N MET A 157 -15.82 -8.28 2.61
CA MET A 157 -14.70 -7.50 2.06
C MET A 157 -13.39 -8.29 2.16
N VAL A 158 -13.11 -8.90 3.30
CA VAL A 158 -11.92 -9.74 3.51
C VAL A 158 -11.90 -10.90 2.49
N ARG A 159 -13.04 -11.59 2.30
CA ARG A 159 -13.16 -12.67 1.32
C ARG A 159 -12.89 -12.18 -0.10
N ARG A 160 -13.43 -11.04 -0.50
CA ARG A 160 -13.17 -10.46 -1.84
C ARG A 160 -11.68 -10.19 -2.09
N VAL A 161 -10.96 -9.74 -1.08
CA VAL A 161 -9.52 -9.48 -1.19
C VAL A 161 -8.74 -10.79 -1.30
N ILE A 162 -9.15 -11.83 -0.54
CA ILE A 162 -8.57 -13.18 -0.66
C ILE A 162 -8.85 -13.76 -2.06
N ASP A 163 -10.07 -13.63 -2.57
CA ASP A 163 -10.42 -14.09 -3.92
C ASP A 163 -9.61 -13.37 -5.00
N LEU A 164 -9.38 -12.06 -4.84
CA LEU A 164 -8.50 -11.30 -5.73
C LEU A 164 -7.06 -11.84 -5.69
N ARG A 165 -6.51 -12.04 -4.48
CA ARG A 165 -5.18 -12.64 -4.28
C ARG A 165 -5.11 -14.01 -4.95
N ASN A 166 -6.11 -14.85 -4.77
CA ASN A 166 -6.12 -16.19 -5.35
C ASN A 166 -6.13 -16.16 -6.88
N ARG A 167 -6.85 -15.24 -7.50
CA ARG A 167 -6.82 -15.03 -8.95
C ARG A 167 -5.45 -14.61 -9.44
N ILE A 168 -4.81 -13.64 -8.78
CA ILE A 168 -3.46 -13.19 -9.12
C ILE A 168 -2.47 -14.36 -9.06
N VAL A 169 -2.50 -15.13 -7.98
CA VAL A 169 -1.61 -16.28 -7.81
C VAL A 169 -1.89 -17.37 -8.85
N ALA A 170 -3.15 -17.64 -9.17
CA ALA A 170 -3.51 -18.60 -10.21
C ALA A 170 -3.00 -18.20 -11.60
N ASP A 171 -3.07 -16.90 -11.93
CA ASP A 171 -2.51 -16.38 -13.18
C ASP A 171 -0.98 -16.48 -13.21
N GLU A 172 -0.29 -16.11 -12.13
CA GLU A 172 1.17 -16.22 -11.99
C GLU A 172 1.64 -17.68 -12.13
N TYR A 173 0.99 -18.60 -11.40
CA TYR A 173 1.30 -20.04 -11.55
C TYR A 173 0.98 -20.56 -12.94
N GLY A 174 -0.07 -20.08 -13.56
CA GLY A 174 -0.44 -20.44 -14.93
C GLY A 174 0.66 -20.09 -15.93
N VAL A 175 1.32 -18.95 -15.78
CA VAL A 175 2.46 -18.53 -16.58
C VAL A 175 3.69 -19.42 -16.29
N GLN A 176 4.04 -19.59 -15.02
CA GLN A 176 5.23 -20.36 -14.61
C GLN A 176 5.15 -21.84 -15.00
N LEU A 177 4.00 -22.48 -14.77
CA LEU A 177 3.83 -23.91 -15.06
C LEU A 177 3.86 -24.22 -16.56
N ARG A 178 3.44 -23.30 -17.40
CA ARG A 178 3.49 -23.49 -18.85
C ARG A 178 4.87 -23.24 -19.45
N ASN A 179 5.67 -22.40 -18.79
CA ASN A 179 7.03 -22.04 -19.19
C ASN A 179 7.18 -21.87 -20.72
N SER A 180 6.23 -21.16 -21.33
CA SER A 180 6.12 -20.95 -22.77
C SER A 180 6.10 -19.46 -23.10
N LEU A 181 7.02 -19.05 -23.97
CA LEU A 181 7.05 -17.68 -24.47
C LEU A 181 5.77 -17.32 -25.22
N GLU A 182 5.20 -18.28 -25.96
CA GLU A 182 3.94 -18.07 -26.68
C GLU A 182 2.79 -17.79 -25.70
N TYR A 183 2.71 -18.51 -24.61
CA TYR A 183 1.67 -18.27 -23.60
C TYR A 183 1.85 -16.90 -22.91
N THR A 184 3.08 -16.54 -22.55
CA THR A 184 3.37 -15.23 -21.97
C THR A 184 3.03 -14.12 -22.95
N ALA A 185 3.42 -14.27 -24.22
CA ALA A 185 3.07 -13.32 -25.28
C ALA A 185 1.57 -13.15 -25.43
N GLN A 186 0.83 -14.25 -25.48
CA GLN A 186 -0.63 -14.25 -25.57
C GLN A 186 -1.25 -13.47 -24.38
N LYS A 187 -0.79 -13.75 -23.15
CA LYS A 187 -1.28 -13.07 -21.95
C LYS A 187 -1.04 -11.55 -21.99
N LEU A 188 0.12 -11.12 -22.44
CA LEU A 188 0.44 -9.70 -22.58
C LEU A 188 -0.35 -9.03 -23.69
N GLU A 189 -0.62 -9.74 -24.80
CA GLU A 189 -1.46 -9.25 -25.89
C GLU A 189 -2.95 -9.18 -25.54
N GLU A 190 -3.40 -9.91 -24.53
CA GLU A 190 -4.77 -9.85 -23.97
C GLU A 190 -4.99 -8.58 -23.12
N ILE A 191 -3.96 -7.84 -22.74
CA ILE A 191 -4.06 -6.58 -21.98
C ILE A 191 -4.64 -5.48 -22.90
N LYS A 192 -5.95 -5.50 -23.08
CA LYS A 192 -6.70 -4.53 -23.92
C LYS A 192 -7.70 -3.76 -23.06
N ALA A 193 -7.94 -2.52 -23.41
CA ALA A 193 -8.89 -1.68 -22.69
C ALA A 193 -10.29 -2.33 -22.59
N SER A 194 -10.74 -3.00 -23.66
CA SER A 194 -12.02 -3.72 -23.67
C SER A 194 -12.08 -4.92 -22.74
N VAL A 195 -10.96 -5.63 -22.57
CA VAL A 195 -10.86 -6.80 -21.69
C VAL A 195 -10.73 -6.37 -20.23
N LEU A 196 -9.92 -5.36 -19.95
CA LEU A 196 -9.69 -4.88 -18.58
C LEU A 196 -10.87 -4.10 -18.02
N ASN A 197 -11.79 -3.63 -18.85
CA ASN A 197 -12.96 -2.88 -18.42
C ASN A 197 -14.18 -3.78 -18.14
N GLU A 198 -13.99 -4.90 -17.47
CA GLU A 198 -15.09 -5.81 -17.09
C GLU A 198 -16.18 -5.11 -16.27
N ARG A 199 -15.83 -4.06 -15.52
CA ARG A 199 -16.78 -3.31 -14.68
C ARG A 199 -17.56 -2.24 -15.44
N GLY A 200 -17.31 -2.05 -16.73
CA GLY A 200 -17.97 -1.03 -17.53
C GLY A 200 -17.67 0.38 -17.08
N LEU A 201 -16.43 0.66 -16.66
CA LEU A 201 -16.01 2.01 -16.30
C LEU A 201 -16.24 2.95 -17.48
N SER A 202 -16.77 4.13 -17.20
CA SER A 202 -17.09 5.15 -18.20
C SER A 202 -16.82 6.54 -17.64
N GLY A 203 -16.93 7.55 -18.51
CA GLY A 203 -16.74 8.93 -18.15
C GLY A 203 -15.28 9.40 -18.20
N ARG A 204 -15.05 10.63 -17.76
CA ARG A 204 -13.77 11.33 -17.95
C ARG A 204 -12.56 10.58 -17.40
N PHE A 205 -12.70 9.92 -16.26
CA PHE A 205 -11.59 9.18 -15.64
C PHE A 205 -11.13 8.02 -16.54
N TRP A 206 -12.08 7.22 -17.05
CA TRP A 206 -11.77 6.13 -17.96
C TRP A 206 -11.19 6.64 -19.29
N GLU A 207 -11.89 7.56 -19.94
CA GLU A 207 -11.54 8.04 -21.29
C GLU A 207 -10.25 8.88 -21.31
N THR A 208 -9.95 9.61 -20.22
CA THR A 208 -8.79 10.51 -20.20
C THR A 208 -7.52 9.85 -19.66
N TYR A 209 -7.65 8.93 -18.70
CA TYR A 209 -6.48 8.43 -17.98
C TYR A 209 -6.24 6.93 -18.16
N LEU A 210 -7.26 6.08 -17.97
CA LEU A 210 -7.04 4.64 -17.96
C LEU A 210 -6.93 4.06 -19.36
N ARG A 211 -7.94 4.29 -20.21
CA ARG A 211 -7.97 3.76 -21.58
C ARG A 211 -6.75 4.18 -22.40
N PRO A 212 -6.36 5.47 -22.46
CA PRO A 212 -5.18 5.87 -23.24
C PRO A 212 -3.89 5.24 -22.75
N SER A 213 -3.76 5.00 -21.44
CA SER A 213 -2.58 4.35 -20.86
C SER A 213 -2.48 2.88 -21.28
N ILE A 214 -3.63 2.17 -21.32
CA ILE A 214 -3.69 0.77 -21.78
C ILE A 214 -3.43 0.70 -23.30
N ASP A 215 -4.06 1.58 -24.08
CA ASP A 215 -3.87 1.63 -25.52
C ASP A 215 -2.41 1.95 -25.89
N ASN A 216 -1.76 2.90 -25.19
CA ASN A 216 -0.35 3.21 -25.36
C ASN A 216 0.58 2.02 -25.03
N PHE A 217 0.25 1.24 -23.99
CA PHE A 217 0.99 -0.01 -23.70
C PHE A 217 0.91 -0.97 -24.90
N GLN A 218 -0.28 -1.18 -25.45
CA GLN A 218 -0.48 -2.05 -26.61
C GLN A 218 0.26 -1.56 -27.86
N GLU A 219 0.27 -0.25 -28.11
CA GLU A 219 1.02 0.35 -29.24
C GLU A 219 2.52 0.12 -29.07
N LYS A 220 3.05 0.35 -27.86
CA LYS A 220 4.47 0.08 -27.57
C LYS A 220 4.81 -1.39 -27.77
N LEU A 221 3.96 -2.30 -27.27
CA LEU A 221 4.19 -3.75 -27.42
C LEU A 221 4.22 -4.15 -28.91
N LYS A 222 3.32 -3.60 -29.72
CA LYS A 222 3.30 -3.84 -31.18
C LYS A 222 4.53 -3.28 -31.91
N SER A 223 5.08 -2.17 -31.43
CA SER A 223 6.24 -1.52 -32.05
C SER A 223 7.56 -2.22 -31.79
N LEU A 224 7.62 -3.16 -30.81
CA LEU A 224 8.82 -3.92 -30.52
C LEU A 224 9.19 -4.84 -31.69
N SER A 225 10.48 -4.91 -32.01
CA SER A 225 11.05 -5.91 -32.92
C SER A 225 10.89 -7.32 -32.37
N THR A 226 11.07 -8.34 -33.22
CA THR A 226 11.00 -9.74 -32.79
C THR A 226 12.00 -10.05 -31.68
N LEU A 227 13.21 -9.50 -31.75
CA LEU A 227 14.22 -9.70 -30.72
C LEU A 227 13.85 -9.05 -29.39
N GLU A 228 13.36 -7.80 -29.43
CA GLU A 228 12.90 -7.09 -28.24
C GLU A 228 11.70 -7.80 -27.60
N LYS A 229 10.76 -8.29 -28.40
CA LYS A 229 9.63 -9.10 -27.89
C LYS A 229 10.10 -10.37 -27.21
N SER A 230 11.03 -11.09 -27.83
CA SER A 230 11.59 -12.32 -27.22
C SER A 230 12.26 -12.02 -25.88
N TYR A 231 13.00 -10.92 -25.78
CA TYR A 231 13.61 -10.49 -24.53
C TYR A 231 12.57 -10.03 -23.48
N PHE A 232 11.55 -9.30 -23.92
CA PHE A 232 10.50 -8.79 -23.03
C PHE A 232 9.58 -9.90 -22.48
N TYR A 233 9.37 -10.96 -23.25
CA TYR A 233 8.51 -12.09 -22.84
C TYR A 233 9.26 -13.16 -22.02
N ALA A 234 10.59 -13.18 -22.05
CA ALA A 234 11.41 -14.09 -21.27
C ALA A 234 11.49 -13.70 -19.79
#